data_8430288675bbc4b2754fb7aeef733749
#
_entry.id   8430288675bbc4b2754fb7aeef733749
#
_cell.length_a   1.000
_cell.length_b   1.000
_cell.length_c   1.000
_cell.angle_alpha   90.00
_cell.angle_beta   90.00
_cell.angle_gamma   90.00
#
_symmetry.space_group_name_H-M   'P 1'
#
loop_
_entity.id
_entity.type
_entity.pdbx_description
1 polymer ?
#
loop_
_entity_poly.entity_id
_entity_poly.type
_entity_poly.pdbx_seq_one_letter_code
_entity_poly.pdbx_strand_id
1 'polypeptide(L)'
;MLLVAAAALALVSAQGSLSSDPSALAKVGLPLGGGKIESVSVVTGPHAHSVPVELRGDRIWPRGRIRAGRLLSIEVVIKRPGWISWLAGGVERLRLSLVTPTANLRSDFITLASGAPVTVRFDRPVAVVWSGPSQSALRRKVLGSPSTAVSLARTSVAGTAWIAATPRTWETAPSRTVSWFPGGAATSAVANPAPGTRIAPNTPIELTFSKPVSAALGSSRPPVAPITTGSWQQTGSHTIVFHPRSYGYGLGATVTIALPRGVNLVGGHPNGSSENGTWTVPPGSTLRLQQLLAQLGYLPLKFNGASVARTPRAQETAAIRPPAGTFSWRYGNEPSSLHSMWAPGTSGEMTKGAVMAFENDHAMIADGVAGPAVWKALLGAAISGHVSTFGYTYVQVNEGSPESINVWHNGKTVVTGPVNTGIPQAPTVKGTFAVFEHALSVTMSGTNPDGSHYSDPGVPYVSYFNGGDALHGFLRASYGTAQSLGCVEMPYSEAASVYPYTPVGTLVHVA
;
A
#
# COMPACT_ATOMS: atom_id res chain seq x y z
N MET A 1 -16.62 -70.67 36.42
CA MET A 1 -17.14 -69.72 35.38
C MET A 1 -17.71 -68.45 35.95
N LEU A 2 -18.47 -68.43 37.01
CA LEU A 2 -19.04 -67.22 37.62
C LEU A 2 -17.98 -66.19 38.11
N LEU A 3 -16.88 -66.61 38.71
CA LEU A 3 -15.80 -65.75 39.19
C LEU A 3 -15.00 -65.10 38.05
N VAL A 4 -14.80 -65.79 36.93
CA VAL A 4 -14.13 -65.25 35.75
C VAL A 4 -15.03 -64.24 35.02
N ALA A 5 -16.35 -64.54 34.98
CA ALA A 5 -17.31 -63.56 34.40
C ALA A 5 -17.49 -62.34 35.28
N ALA A 6 -17.46 -62.44 36.59
CA ALA A 6 -17.51 -61.32 37.51
C ALA A 6 -16.25 -60.51 37.48
N ALA A 7 -15.05 -61.08 37.32
CA ALA A 7 -13.79 -60.36 37.13
C ALA A 7 -13.70 -59.64 35.77
N ALA A 8 -14.22 -60.28 34.71
CA ALA A 8 -14.29 -59.64 33.39
C ALA A 8 -15.28 -58.48 33.39
N LEU A 9 -16.46 -58.60 34.04
CA LEU A 9 -17.39 -57.46 34.19
C LEU A 9 -16.81 -56.36 35.05
N ALA A 10 -16.10 -56.68 36.13
CA ALA A 10 -15.43 -55.70 36.98
C ALA A 10 -14.28 -54.95 36.22
N LEU A 11 -13.54 -55.66 35.38
CA LEU A 11 -12.50 -55.07 34.54
C LEU A 11 -13.07 -54.12 33.46
N VAL A 12 -14.18 -54.48 32.80
CA VAL A 12 -14.84 -53.62 31.80
C VAL A 12 -15.49 -52.42 32.48
N SER A 13 -16.04 -52.54 33.67
CA SER A 13 -16.65 -51.46 34.44
C SER A 13 -15.60 -50.54 35.11
N ALA A 14 -14.34 -50.99 35.17
CA ALA A 14 -13.21 -50.24 35.74
C ALA A 14 -12.45 -49.37 34.74
N GLN A 15 -12.85 -49.35 33.46
CA GLN A 15 -12.22 -48.57 32.44
C GLN A 15 -12.85 -47.18 32.33
N GLY A 16 -12.00 -46.16 32.27
CA GLY A 16 -12.42 -44.81 31.91
C GLY A 16 -12.70 -44.69 30.39
N SER A 17 -13.37 -43.66 30.00
CA SER A 17 -13.61 -43.35 28.60
C SER A 17 -13.16 -41.92 28.23
N LEU A 18 -12.67 -41.76 27.01
CA LEU A 18 -12.31 -40.46 26.46
C LEU A 18 -12.92 -40.36 25.06
N SER A 19 -13.83 -39.43 24.88
CA SER A 19 -14.53 -39.22 23.61
C SER A 19 -14.53 -37.77 23.20
N SER A 20 -14.69 -37.50 21.91
CA SER A 20 -14.86 -36.12 21.40
C SER A 20 -16.16 -35.52 21.93
N ASP A 21 -16.15 -34.19 22.18
CA ASP A 21 -17.34 -33.45 22.64
C ASP A 21 -17.74 -32.40 21.60
N PRO A 22 -19.04 -32.21 21.34
CA PRO A 22 -19.52 -31.24 20.37
C PRO A 22 -19.16 -29.78 20.72
N SER A 23 -19.07 -29.45 22.00
CA SER A 23 -18.82 -28.07 22.49
C SER A 23 -17.42 -27.89 23.07
N ALA A 24 -16.91 -28.89 23.81
CA ALA A 24 -15.56 -28.93 24.38
C ALA A 24 -14.58 -29.68 23.44
N LEU A 25 -13.35 -29.87 23.86
CA LEU A 25 -12.37 -30.71 23.15
C LEU A 25 -12.74 -32.17 23.26
N ALA A 26 -12.95 -32.64 24.51
CA ALA A 26 -13.26 -34.00 24.80
C ALA A 26 -14.07 -34.10 26.08
N LYS A 27 -14.74 -35.24 26.23
CA LYS A 27 -15.44 -35.66 27.45
C LYS A 27 -14.72 -36.85 28.04
N VAL A 28 -14.51 -36.83 29.37
CA VAL A 28 -13.86 -37.86 30.14
C VAL A 28 -14.91 -38.57 30.97
N GLY A 29 -15.07 -39.86 30.75
CA GLY A 29 -15.87 -40.73 31.66
C GLY A 29 -14.97 -41.42 32.67
N LEU A 30 -15.27 -41.27 33.94
CA LEU A 30 -14.57 -42.02 34.98
C LEU A 30 -15.10 -43.45 35.09
N PRO A 31 -14.28 -44.42 35.54
CA PRO A 31 -14.74 -45.79 35.77
C PRO A 31 -15.85 -45.85 36.83
N LEU A 32 -16.70 -46.88 36.72
CA LEU A 32 -17.71 -47.17 37.74
C LEU A 32 -17.01 -47.40 39.10
N GLY A 33 -17.51 -46.74 40.13
CA GLY A 33 -16.89 -46.77 41.46
C GLY A 33 -15.90 -45.65 41.76
N GLY A 34 -15.79 -44.70 40.84
CA GLY A 34 -14.98 -43.47 41.01
C GLY A 34 -13.57 -43.58 40.42
N GLY A 35 -12.83 -42.55 40.64
CA GLY A 35 -11.48 -42.33 40.15
C GLY A 35 -11.18 -40.81 40.16
N LYS A 36 -9.94 -40.44 39.98
CA LYS A 36 -9.56 -39.03 39.95
C LYS A 36 -8.71 -38.77 38.71
N ILE A 37 -9.08 -37.76 37.94
CA ILE A 37 -8.22 -37.28 36.86
C ILE A 37 -6.97 -36.64 37.50
N GLU A 38 -5.81 -37.21 37.21
CA GLU A 38 -4.52 -36.79 37.75
C GLU A 38 -3.88 -35.71 36.87
N SER A 39 -3.91 -35.91 35.55
CA SER A 39 -3.42 -34.95 34.62
C SER A 39 -4.14 -35.01 33.27
N VAL A 40 -4.16 -33.89 32.57
CA VAL A 40 -4.64 -33.74 31.20
C VAL A 40 -3.58 -33.01 30.40
N SER A 41 -3.13 -33.63 29.32
CA SER A 41 -2.24 -32.99 28.38
C SER A 41 -2.86 -32.97 26.97
N VAL A 42 -2.70 -31.83 26.27
CA VAL A 42 -3.17 -31.69 24.90
C VAL A 42 -2.01 -31.08 24.09
N VAL A 43 -1.69 -31.73 22.99
CA VAL A 43 -0.61 -31.25 22.09
C VAL A 43 -1.09 -31.17 20.66
N THR A 44 -0.44 -30.30 19.87
CA THR A 44 -0.73 -30.10 18.45
C THR A 44 0.55 -29.98 17.62
N GLY A 45 0.47 -30.40 16.36
CA GLY A 45 1.55 -30.30 15.38
C GLY A 45 2.67 -31.31 15.55
N PRO A 46 3.62 -31.34 14.59
CA PRO A 46 4.69 -32.36 14.57
C PRO A 46 5.70 -32.21 15.73
N HIS A 47 5.81 -31.03 16.32
CA HIS A 47 6.70 -30.75 17.46
C HIS A 47 5.98 -30.79 18.80
N ALA A 48 4.78 -31.42 18.88
CA ALA A 48 4.02 -31.60 20.09
C ALA A 48 3.84 -30.35 20.96
N HIS A 49 3.52 -29.18 20.31
CA HIS A 49 3.27 -27.95 21.05
C HIS A 49 2.11 -28.12 22.03
N SER A 50 2.36 -27.80 23.31
CA SER A 50 1.34 -27.88 24.36
C SER A 50 0.21 -26.86 24.12
N VAL A 51 -1.02 -27.33 24.27
CA VAL A 51 -2.23 -26.51 24.25
C VAL A 51 -2.75 -26.40 25.69
N PRO A 52 -2.76 -25.18 26.27
CA PRO A 52 -3.30 -24.99 27.62
C PRO A 52 -4.77 -25.35 27.68
N VAL A 53 -5.14 -26.22 28.63
CA VAL A 53 -6.50 -26.68 28.82
C VAL A 53 -6.94 -26.58 30.29
N GLU A 54 -8.23 -26.65 30.50
CA GLU A 54 -8.83 -26.77 31.81
C GLU A 54 -9.93 -27.82 31.80
N LEU A 55 -10.10 -28.47 32.92
CA LEU A 55 -11.18 -29.43 33.16
C LEU A 55 -12.36 -28.69 33.81
N ARG A 56 -13.54 -28.74 33.20
CA ARG A 56 -14.80 -28.24 33.78
C ARG A 56 -15.77 -29.37 33.83
N GLY A 57 -16.00 -29.89 35.05
CA GLY A 57 -16.78 -31.12 35.23
C GLY A 57 -16.07 -32.33 34.57
N ASP A 58 -16.75 -32.97 33.66
CA ASP A 58 -16.26 -34.10 32.87
C ASP A 58 -15.70 -33.72 31.48
N ARG A 59 -15.55 -32.40 31.19
CA ARG A 59 -15.16 -31.89 29.88
C ARG A 59 -13.84 -31.13 29.91
N ILE A 60 -13.03 -31.37 28.89
CA ILE A 60 -11.76 -30.71 28.67
C ILE A 60 -11.98 -29.49 27.75
N TRP A 61 -11.69 -28.29 28.22
CA TRP A 61 -11.82 -27.05 27.48
C TRP A 61 -10.47 -26.41 27.20
N PRO A 62 -10.25 -25.83 26.02
CA PRO A 62 -9.04 -25.03 25.78
C PRO A 62 -9.14 -23.69 26.52
N ARG A 63 -8.05 -23.25 27.14
CA ARG A 63 -7.95 -21.90 27.74
C ARG A 63 -7.80 -20.80 26.72
N GLY A 64 -7.35 -21.14 25.53
CA GLY A 64 -7.16 -20.21 24.41
C GLY A 64 -7.94 -20.61 23.17
N ARG A 65 -7.83 -19.79 22.10
CA ARG A 65 -8.45 -20.11 20.81
C ARG A 65 -7.57 -21.06 20.02
N ILE A 66 -8.17 -22.07 19.40
CA ILE A 66 -7.51 -23.04 18.53
C ILE A 66 -8.06 -22.86 17.11
N ARG A 67 -7.17 -22.92 16.12
CA ARG A 67 -7.59 -22.87 14.72
C ARG A 67 -8.34 -24.14 14.34
N ALA A 68 -9.48 -24.01 13.69
CA ALA A 68 -10.24 -25.12 13.11
C ALA A 68 -9.40 -25.91 12.08
N GLY A 69 -9.61 -27.21 11.98
CA GLY A 69 -8.84 -28.12 11.13
C GLY A 69 -7.48 -28.54 11.71
N ARG A 70 -7.21 -28.27 12.98
CA ARG A 70 -5.98 -28.72 13.66
C ARG A 70 -6.12 -30.12 14.22
N LEU A 71 -5.11 -30.97 14.01
CA LEU A 71 -4.96 -32.25 14.67
C LEU A 71 -4.47 -32.04 16.10
N LEU A 72 -5.20 -32.60 17.06
CA LEU A 72 -4.89 -32.55 18.49
C LEU A 72 -4.73 -33.97 18.99
N SER A 73 -3.76 -34.20 19.86
CA SER A 73 -3.60 -35.42 20.64
C SER A 73 -3.87 -35.08 22.10
N ILE A 74 -4.84 -35.77 22.70
CA ILE A 74 -5.27 -35.59 24.08
C ILE A 74 -4.85 -36.81 24.84
N GLU A 75 -4.16 -36.66 25.96
CA GLU A 75 -3.87 -37.73 26.91
C GLU A 75 -4.44 -37.33 28.27
N VAL A 76 -5.16 -38.25 28.86
CA VAL A 76 -5.75 -38.12 30.20
C VAL A 76 -5.23 -39.24 31.07
N VAL A 77 -4.69 -38.90 32.23
CA VAL A 77 -4.21 -39.85 33.23
C VAL A 77 -5.24 -39.92 34.37
N ILE A 78 -5.80 -41.08 34.60
CA ILE A 78 -6.80 -41.31 35.64
C ILE A 78 -6.17 -42.20 36.74
N LYS A 79 -6.19 -41.73 37.96
CA LYS A 79 -5.89 -42.57 39.14
C LYS A 79 -7.12 -43.37 39.49
N ARG A 80 -6.99 -44.70 39.45
CA ARG A 80 -8.08 -45.62 39.75
C ARG A 80 -8.39 -45.68 41.25
N PRO A 81 -9.63 -46.00 41.64
CA PRO A 81 -9.98 -46.19 43.06
C PRO A 81 -9.22 -47.35 43.65
N GLY A 82 -8.92 -47.25 44.97
CA GLY A 82 -8.09 -48.26 45.70
C GLY A 82 -8.62 -49.68 45.63
N TRP A 83 -9.94 -49.85 45.57
CA TRP A 83 -10.58 -51.20 45.56
C TRP A 83 -10.31 -52.00 44.27
N ILE A 84 -9.91 -51.35 43.16
CA ILE A 84 -9.61 -52.06 41.92
C ILE A 84 -8.13 -51.85 41.47
N SER A 85 -7.41 -50.99 42.12
CA SER A 85 -6.01 -50.64 41.74
C SER A 85 -5.07 -51.85 41.88
N TRP A 86 -5.35 -52.77 42.75
CA TRP A 86 -4.57 -53.98 42.94
C TRP A 86 -4.74 -55.00 41.79
N LEU A 87 -5.89 -55.00 41.08
CA LEU A 87 -6.20 -55.88 39.96
C LEU A 87 -5.87 -55.33 38.62
N ALA A 88 -6.15 -54.01 38.39
CA ALA A 88 -6.06 -53.34 37.08
C ALA A 88 -4.94 -52.32 37.01
N GLY A 89 -4.09 -52.18 38.06
CA GLY A 89 -3.09 -51.16 38.18
C GLY A 89 -3.63 -49.80 38.68
N GLY A 90 -2.80 -49.01 39.33
CA GLY A 90 -3.21 -47.76 40.00
C GLY A 90 -3.53 -46.60 39.06
N VAL A 91 -3.07 -46.67 37.81
CA VAL A 91 -3.18 -45.56 36.84
C VAL A 91 -3.63 -46.07 35.49
N GLU A 92 -4.50 -45.32 34.84
CA GLU A 92 -4.97 -45.54 33.47
C GLU A 92 -4.63 -44.32 32.58
N ARG A 93 -4.15 -44.59 31.36
CA ARG A 93 -3.86 -43.54 30.36
C ARG A 93 -4.81 -43.71 29.19
N LEU A 94 -5.62 -42.68 28.98
CA LEU A 94 -6.54 -42.62 27.86
C LEU A 94 -5.96 -41.65 26.81
N ARG A 95 -6.03 -42.03 25.53
CA ARG A 95 -5.56 -41.24 24.42
C ARG A 95 -6.65 -41.06 23.39
N LEU A 96 -6.77 -39.82 22.87
CA LEU A 96 -7.69 -39.45 21.81
C LEU A 96 -6.98 -38.53 20.82
N SER A 97 -7.00 -38.92 19.56
CA SER A 97 -6.60 -38.02 18.46
C SER A 97 -7.86 -37.51 17.79
N LEU A 98 -7.97 -36.20 17.65
CA LEU A 98 -9.10 -35.55 16.98
C LEU A 98 -8.65 -34.39 16.12
N VAL A 99 -9.36 -34.16 15.02
CA VAL A 99 -9.22 -32.94 14.20
C VAL A 99 -10.34 -32.00 14.60
N THR A 100 -9.97 -30.74 14.95
CA THR A 100 -10.98 -29.71 15.23
C THR A 100 -11.84 -29.47 13.99
N PRO A 101 -13.18 -29.46 14.11
CA PRO A 101 -14.05 -29.36 12.95
C PRO A 101 -13.90 -28.03 12.21
N THR A 102 -13.98 -28.10 10.88
CA THR A 102 -14.03 -26.91 10.00
C THR A 102 -15.43 -26.72 9.46
N ALA A 103 -15.90 -25.50 9.36
CA ALA A 103 -17.13 -25.17 8.65
C ALA A 103 -16.77 -24.43 7.34
N ASN A 104 -17.22 -24.97 6.22
CA ASN A 104 -16.97 -24.40 4.91
C ASN A 104 -18.22 -23.74 4.35
N LEU A 105 -18.03 -22.65 3.61
CA LEU A 105 -19.09 -22.04 2.83
C LEU A 105 -19.57 -23.02 1.74
N ARG A 106 -20.89 -23.14 1.58
CA ARG A 106 -21.48 -23.90 0.45
C ARG A 106 -21.37 -23.14 -0.87
N SER A 107 -21.38 -21.79 -0.80
CA SER A 107 -21.18 -20.93 -1.96
C SER A 107 -20.56 -19.60 -1.50
N ASP A 108 -19.65 -19.06 -2.28
CA ASP A 108 -19.03 -17.75 -2.13
C ASP A 108 -19.72 -16.66 -2.98
N PHE A 109 -20.77 -17.06 -3.76
CA PHE A 109 -21.64 -16.15 -4.50
C PHE A 109 -23.12 -16.51 -4.28
N ILE A 110 -23.99 -15.50 -4.21
CA ILE A 110 -25.40 -15.66 -3.89
C ILE A 110 -26.22 -14.75 -4.82
N THR A 111 -27.17 -15.31 -5.55
CA THR A 111 -28.16 -14.54 -6.28
C THR A 111 -29.40 -14.33 -5.41
N LEU A 112 -29.83 -13.07 -5.25
CA LEU A 112 -30.91 -12.69 -4.35
C LEU A 112 -32.16 -12.30 -5.14
N ALA A 113 -33.31 -12.79 -4.71
CA ALA A 113 -34.57 -12.18 -5.09
C ALA A 113 -34.70 -10.75 -4.53
N SER A 114 -35.56 -9.93 -5.14
CA SER A 114 -35.79 -8.58 -4.65
C SER A 114 -36.24 -8.61 -3.17
N GLY A 115 -35.62 -7.78 -2.34
CA GLY A 115 -35.92 -7.69 -0.90
C GLY A 115 -35.41 -8.86 -0.03
N ALA A 116 -34.86 -9.94 -0.62
CA ALA A 116 -34.38 -11.09 0.15
C ALA A 116 -33.13 -10.76 0.98
N PRO A 117 -33.01 -11.30 2.21
CA PRO A 117 -31.81 -11.15 3.03
C PRO A 117 -30.63 -11.93 2.43
N VAL A 118 -29.41 -11.47 2.69
CA VAL A 118 -28.18 -12.20 2.33
C VAL A 118 -28.02 -13.37 3.33
N THR A 119 -28.40 -14.58 2.92
CA THR A 119 -28.27 -15.78 3.77
C THR A 119 -27.12 -16.63 3.31
N VAL A 120 -26.09 -16.70 4.14
CA VAL A 120 -24.89 -17.53 3.91
C VAL A 120 -25.14 -18.92 4.49
N ARG A 121 -24.77 -19.97 3.73
CA ARG A 121 -24.94 -21.37 4.14
C ARG A 121 -23.59 -22.07 4.32
N PHE A 122 -23.53 -22.90 5.36
CA PHE A 122 -22.36 -23.71 5.71
C PHE A 122 -22.65 -25.20 5.53
N ASP A 123 -21.59 -26.02 5.36
CA ASP A 123 -21.67 -27.46 5.23
C ASP A 123 -22.06 -28.15 6.56
N ARG A 124 -21.86 -27.45 7.69
CA ARG A 124 -22.25 -27.91 9.04
C ARG A 124 -22.69 -26.74 9.92
N PRO A 125 -23.35 -27.03 11.07
CA PRO A 125 -23.74 -25.98 12.01
C PRO A 125 -22.54 -25.22 12.56
N VAL A 126 -22.66 -23.91 12.65
CA VAL A 126 -21.66 -22.96 13.22
C VAL A 126 -22.22 -22.30 14.46
N ALA A 127 -21.40 -22.17 15.50
CA ALA A 127 -21.77 -21.49 16.75
C ALA A 127 -21.30 -20.03 16.78
N VAL A 128 -20.28 -19.69 16.00
CA VAL A 128 -19.74 -18.33 15.92
C VAL A 128 -19.53 -17.95 14.48
N VAL A 129 -19.88 -16.71 14.16
CA VAL A 129 -19.63 -16.08 12.88
C VAL A 129 -18.91 -14.75 13.10
N TRP A 130 -17.91 -14.48 12.28
CA TRP A 130 -17.29 -13.16 12.12
C TRP A 130 -17.70 -12.64 10.75
N SER A 131 -18.19 -11.43 10.67
CA SER A 131 -18.55 -10.80 9.40
C SER A 131 -18.24 -9.32 9.41
N GLY A 132 -17.88 -8.76 8.25
CA GLY A 132 -17.53 -7.35 8.10
C GLY A 132 -17.23 -6.94 6.66
N PRO A 133 -17.11 -5.63 6.41
CA PRO A 133 -16.81 -5.10 5.07
C PRO A 133 -15.35 -5.34 4.64
N SER A 134 -14.46 -5.62 5.58
CA SER A 134 -13.05 -5.95 5.31
C SER A 134 -12.53 -6.98 6.30
N GLN A 135 -11.41 -7.59 6.00
CA GLN A 135 -10.76 -8.57 6.87
C GLN A 135 -10.35 -7.96 8.24
N SER A 136 -9.99 -6.68 8.26
CA SER A 136 -9.64 -5.96 9.49
C SER A 136 -10.86 -5.48 10.31
N ALA A 137 -12.05 -5.45 9.71
CA ALA A 137 -13.28 -4.95 10.32
C ALA A 137 -14.29 -6.07 10.66
N LEU A 138 -13.80 -7.28 10.87
CA LEU A 138 -14.64 -8.42 11.24
C LEU A 138 -15.21 -8.27 12.66
N ARG A 139 -16.53 -8.36 12.77
CA ARG A 139 -17.26 -8.37 14.06
C ARG A 139 -17.69 -9.78 14.40
N ARG A 140 -17.40 -10.21 15.64
CA ARG A 140 -17.75 -11.52 16.16
C ARG A 140 -19.20 -11.54 16.66
N LYS A 141 -19.96 -12.54 16.23
CA LYS A 141 -21.31 -12.84 16.72
C LYS A 141 -21.36 -14.30 17.16
N VAL A 142 -21.78 -14.55 18.41
CA VAL A 142 -22.10 -15.90 18.91
C VAL A 142 -23.58 -16.11 18.63
N LEU A 143 -23.92 -17.24 18.06
CA LEU A 143 -25.31 -17.63 17.78
C LEU A 143 -25.92 -18.24 19.01
N GLY A 144 -27.21 -18.01 19.25
CA GLY A 144 -27.95 -18.58 20.38
C GLY A 144 -28.06 -20.13 20.29
N SER A 145 -28.10 -20.64 19.05
CA SER A 145 -27.99 -22.08 18.75
C SER A 145 -27.14 -22.25 17.48
N PRO A 146 -26.37 -23.37 17.37
CA PRO A 146 -25.64 -23.66 16.16
C PRO A 146 -26.55 -23.76 14.94
N SER A 147 -26.15 -23.09 13.82
CA SER A 147 -26.96 -23.05 12.60
C SER A 147 -26.12 -23.27 11.36
N THR A 148 -26.70 -23.90 10.34
CA THR A 148 -26.10 -24.03 8.99
C THR A 148 -26.38 -22.86 8.08
N ALA A 149 -27.22 -21.91 8.52
CA ALA A 149 -27.59 -20.71 7.75
C ALA A 149 -27.52 -19.48 8.63
N VAL A 150 -26.87 -18.42 8.14
CA VAL A 150 -26.69 -17.16 8.86
C VAL A 150 -27.02 -16.00 7.93
N SER A 151 -27.93 -15.12 8.38
CA SER A 151 -28.25 -13.90 7.66
C SER A 151 -27.26 -12.80 7.99
N LEU A 152 -26.73 -12.16 6.95
CA LEU A 152 -25.89 -10.97 7.04
C LEU A 152 -26.75 -9.72 6.85
N ALA A 153 -26.33 -8.61 7.46
CA ALA A 153 -26.94 -7.31 7.19
C ALA A 153 -26.71 -6.95 5.70
N ARG A 154 -27.80 -6.69 4.99
CA ARG A 154 -27.74 -6.24 3.60
C ARG A 154 -27.59 -4.72 3.57
N THR A 155 -26.45 -4.24 3.10
CA THR A 155 -26.13 -2.80 3.01
C THR A 155 -26.33 -2.25 1.61
N SER A 156 -26.50 -3.12 0.59
CA SER A 156 -26.63 -2.73 -0.81
C SER A 156 -27.32 -3.82 -1.64
N VAL A 157 -27.74 -3.48 -2.84
CA VAL A 157 -28.38 -4.42 -3.80
C VAL A 157 -27.42 -5.55 -4.20
N ALA A 158 -26.14 -5.22 -4.35
CA ALA A 158 -25.06 -6.17 -4.57
C ALA A 158 -23.83 -5.75 -3.76
N GLY A 159 -22.98 -6.70 -3.39
CA GLY A 159 -21.79 -6.39 -2.61
C GLY A 159 -21.00 -7.64 -2.22
N THR A 160 -19.91 -7.39 -1.49
CA THR A 160 -19.04 -8.42 -0.91
C THR A 160 -18.89 -8.19 0.58
N ALA A 161 -18.92 -9.26 1.37
CA ALA A 161 -18.59 -9.24 2.79
C ALA A 161 -17.53 -10.29 3.08
N TRP A 162 -16.68 -10.00 4.06
CA TRP A 162 -15.78 -10.97 4.65
C TRP A 162 -16.51 -11.76 5.72
N ILE A 163 -16.33 -13.09 5.72
CA ILE A 163 -16.94 -14.00 6.67
C ILE A 163 -15.97 -15.08 7.12
N ALA A 164 -16.01 -15.40 8.40
CA ALA A 164 -15.41 -16.59 8.98
C ALA A 164 -16.43 -17.23 9.92
N ALA A 165 -16.43 -18.55 10.03
CA ALA A 165 -17.35 -19.23 10.92
C ALA A 165 -16.71 -20.48 11.53
N THR A 166 -17.12 -20.81 12.77
CA THR A 166 -16.62 -21.99 13.47
C THR A 166 -17.75 -22.75 14.17
N PRO A 167 -17.67 -24.10 14.20
CA PRO A 167 -18.60 -24.92 14.91
C PRO A 167 -18.60 -24.71 16.42
N ARG A 168 -17.46 -24.30 16.99
CA ARG A 168 -17.28 -24.15 18.46
C ARG A 168 -16.89 -22.71 18.80
N THR A 169 -17.25 -22.27 20.00
CA THR A 169 -17.07 -20.86 20.43
C THR A 169 -15.62 -20.43 20.65
N TRP A 170 -14.74 -21.37 20.89
CA TRP A 170 -13.30 -21.15 21.13
C TRP A 170 -12.42 -21.39 19.90
N GLU A 171 -13.00 -21.80 18.77
CA GLU A 171 -12.26 -21.98 17.53
C GLU A 171 -12.08 -20.65 16.77
N THR A 172 -11.07 -20.62 15.90
CA THR A 172 -10.85 -19.58 14.89
C THR A 172 -10.79 -20.21 13.51
N ALA A 173 -11.22 -19.46 12.50
CA ALA A 173 -11.15 -19.89 11.10
C ALA A 173 -10.60 -18.76 10.23
N PRO A 174 -9.98 -19.06 9.08
CA PRO A 174 -9.64 -18.06 8.10
C PRO A 174 -10.91 -17.43 7.53
N SER A 175 -10.88 -16.13 7.29
CA SER A 175 -11.96 -15.42 6.63
C SER A 175 -11.91 -15.64 5.11
N ARG A 176 -13.09 -15.59 4.48
CA ARG A 176 -13.31 -15.66 3.04
C ARG A 176 -14.29 -14.58 2.62
N THR A 177 -14.33 -14.25 1.34
CA THR A 177 -15.32 -13.35 0.77
C THR A 177 -16.60 -14.11 0.40
N VAL A 178 -17.72 -13.42 0.53
CA VAL A 178 -19.02 -13.84 -0.01
C VAL A 178 -19.61 -12.65 -0.75
N SER A 179 -19.97 -12.87 -2.01
CA SER A 179 -20.55 -11.85 -2.86
C SER A 179 -22.01 -12.15 -3.16
N TRP A 180 -22.85 -11.11 -3.23
CA TRP A 180 -24.27 -11.25 -3.58
C TRP A 180 -24.64 -10.32 -4.71
N PHE A 181 -25.62 -10.74 -5.52
CA PHE A 181 -26.07 -10.09 -6.71
C PHE A 181 -27.60 -10.01 -6.75
N PRO A 182 -28.19 -8.99 -7.39
CA PRO A 182 -29.61 -9.00 -7.71
C PRO A 182 -29.91 -10.12 -8.70
N GLY A 183 -31.07 -10.76 -8.57
CA GLY A 183 -31.60 -11.71 -9.57
C GLY A 183 -31.88 -10.98 -10.88
N GLY A 184 -31.63 -11.66 -12.02
CA GLY A 184 -31.89 -11.11 -13.35
C GLY A 184 -31.06 -11.78 -14.43
N ALA A 185 -31.39 -11.50 -15.71
CA ALA A 185 -30.73 -12.08 -16.88
C ALA A 185 -29.36 -11.43 -17.16
N ALA A 186 -29.18 -10.17 -16.81
CA ALA A 186 -27.93 -9.43 -17.01
C ALA A 186 -26.79 -10.01 -16.17
N THR A 187 -25.58 -10.05 -16.75
CA THR A 187 -24.39 -10.45 -16.00
C THR A 187 -23.91 -9.29 -15.15
N SER A 188 -23.78 -9.53 -13.85
CA SER A 188 -23.26 -8.55 -12.90
C SER A 188 -21.95 -9.02 -12.30
N ALA A 189 -21.08 -8.08 -11.96
CA ALA A 189 -19.84 -8.30 -11.22
C ALA A 189 -19.81 -7.44 -9.96
N VAL A 190 -19.17 -7.89 -8.92
CA VAL A 190 -18.77 -7.08 -7.77
C VAL A 190 -17.25 -7.13 -7.62
N ALA A 191 -16.66 -6.03 -7.22
CA ALA A 191 -15.24 -5.94 -6.96
C ALA A 191 -14.95 -5.84 -5.45
N ASN A 192 -13.85 -6.43 -5.05
CA ASN A 192 -13.29 -6.32 -3.71
C ASN A 192 -11.76 -6.05 -3.80
N PRO A 193 -11.26 -4.90 -3.32
CA PRO A 193 -12.00 -3.78 -2.72
C PRO A 193 -13.04 -3.15 -3.66
N ALA A 194 -14.05 -2.51 -3.05
CA ALA A 194 -15.10 -1.84 -3.82
C ALA A 194 -14.54 -0.70 -4.68
N PRO A 195 -15.08 -0.44 -5.88
CA PRO A 195 -14.70 0.71 -6.70
C PRO A 195 -14.87 2.03 -5.94
N GLY A 196 -14.08 3.05 -6.28
CA GLY A 196 -14.04 4.33 -5.59
C GLY A 196 -13.21 4.34 -4.30
N THR A 197 -12.69 3.19 -3.86
CA THR A 197 -11.86 3.14 -2.64
C THR A 197 -10.38 3.42 -2.91
N ARG A 198 -9.68 3.89 -1.87
CA ARG A 198 -8.21 3.96 -1.85
C ARG A 198 -7.62 2.58 -1.60
N ILE A 199 -6.66 2.19 -2.44
CA ILE A 199 -5.97 0.90 -2.35
C ILE A 199 -4.44 1.11 -2.28
N ALA A 200 -3.73 0.18 -1.64
CA ALA A 200 -2.27 0.17 -1.72
C ALA A 200 -1.81 -0.28 -3.13
N PRO A 201 -0.60 0.09 -3.58
CA PRO A 201 -0.11 -0.25 -4.92
C PRO A 201 -0.20 -1.74 -5.26
N ASN A 202 0.01 -2.61 -4.28
CA ASN A 202 0.02 -4.06 -4.44
C ASN A 202 -1.27 -4.76 -3.95
N THR A 203 -2.36 -4.04 -3.79
CA THR A 203 -3.64 -4.61 -3.36
C THR A 203 -4.21 -5.49 -4.47
N PRO A 204 -4.44 -6.80 -4.22
CA PRO A 204 -5.17 -7.62 -5.18
C PRO A 204 -6.60 -7.10 -5.36
N ILE A 205 -7.10 -7.12 -6.59
CA ILE A 205 -8.49 -6.80 -6.91
C ILE A 205 -9.20 -8.08 -7.32
N GLU A 206 -10.19 -8.48 -6.53
CA GLU A 206 -11.04 -9.63 -6.79
C GLU A 206 -12.32 -9.17 -7.52
N LEU A 207 -12.67 -9.89 -8.59
CA LEU A 207 -13.94 -9.73 -9.31
C LEU A 207 -14.73 -11.02 -9.18
N THR A 208 -15.93 -10.93 -8.62
CA THR A 208 -16.88 -12.05 -8.54
C THR A 208 -18.09 -11.75 -9.40
N PHE A 209 -18.48 -12.71 -10.24
CA PHE A 209 -19.54 -12.57 -11.24
C PHE A 209 -20.79 -13.32 -10.84
N SER A 210 -21.95 -12.83 -11.25
CA SER A 210 -23.24 -13.51 -11.06
C SER A 210 -23.40 -14.77 -11.91
N LYS A 211 -22.57 -14.93 -12.95
CA LYS A 211 -22.47 -16.11 -13.82
C LYS A 211 -21.06 -16.68 -13.77
N PRO A 212 -20.84 -17.95 -14.16
CA PRO A 212 -19.49 -18.52 -14.25
C PRO A 212 -18.56 -17.63 -15.09
N VAL A 213 -17.27 -17.56 -14.71
CA VAL A 213 -16.25 -16.74 -15.38
C VAL A 213 -16.21 -16.98 -16.88
N SER A 214 -16.35 -18.25 -17.32
CA SER A 214 -16.39 -18.64 -18.73
C SER A 214 -17.59 -18.05 -19.49
N ALA A 215 -18.73 -17.91 -18.82
CA ALA A 215 -19.93 -17.30 -19.42
C ALA A 215 -19.88 -15.76 -19.37
N ALA A 216 -19.23 -15.18 -18.37
CA ALA A 216 -19.11 -13.72 -18.19
C ALA A 216 -18.01 -13.10 -19.08
N LEU A 217 -16.86 -13.77 -19.21
CA LEU A 217 -15.65 -13.24 -19.83
C LEU A 217 -15.15 -14.07 -21.02
N GLY A 218 -15.64 -15.30 -21.20
CA GLY A 218 -15.04 -16.24 -22.14
C GLY A 218 -13.58 -16.55 -21.75
N SER A 219 -12.69 -16.51 -22.74
CA SER A 219 -11.23 -16.65 -22.55
C SER A 219 -10.52 -15.33 -22.21
N SER A 220 -11.20 -14.19 -22.38
CA SER A 220 -10.62 -12.86 -22.17
C SER A 220 -10.39 -12.57 -20.68
N ARG A 221 -9.48 -11.63 -20.42
CA ARG A 221 -9.29 -11.07 -19.08
C ARG A 221 -9.43 -9.56 -19.17
N PRO A 222 -10.09 -8.91 -18.18
CA PRO A 222 -10.29 -7.46 -18.18
C PRO A 222 -8.95 -6.73 -18.21
N PRO A 223 -8.77 -5.71 -19.09
CA PRO A 223 -7.59 -4.88 -19.08
C PRO A 223 -7.52 -4.04 -17.80
N VAL A 224 -6.31 -3.84 -17.30
CA VAL A 224 -6.00 -3.00 -16.15
C VAL A 224 -5.22 -1.79 -16.65
N ALA A 225 -5.72 -0.60 -16.36
CA ALA A 225 -5.06 0.67 -16.69
C ALA A 225 -4.75 1.46 -15.39
N PRO A 226 -3.57 2.13 -15.30
CA PRO A 226 -2.47 2.07 -16.26
C PRO A 226 -1.92 0.66 -16.42
N ILE A 227 -1.18 0.40 -17.51
CA ILE A 227 -0.59 -0.92 -17.79
C ILE A 227 0.21 -1.36 -16.55
N THR A 228 -0.29 -2.42 -15.92
CA THR A 228 0.24 -2.91 -14.64
C THR A 228 0.80 -4.32 -14.82
N THR A 229 2.05 -4.50 -14.42
CA THR A 229 2.64 -5.84 -14.36
C THR A 229 1.90 -6.68 -13.33
N GLY A 230 1.33 -7.80 -13.77
CA GLY A 230 0.53 -8.67 -12.90
C GLY A 230 -0.12 -9.80 -13.68
N SER A 231 -0.95 -10.58 -13.00
CA SER A 231 -1.66 -11.68 -13.62
C SER A 231 -3.04 -11.90 -13.00
N TRP A 232 -4.01 -12.27 -13.82
CA TRP A 232 -5.30 -12.76 -13.37
C TRP A 232 -5.20 -14.22 -12.98
N GLN A 233 -5.73 -14.57 -11.83
CA GLN A 233 -5.87 -15.93 -11.34
C GLN A 233 -7.35 -16.23 -11.10
N GLN A 234 -7.86 -17.32 -11.65
CA GLN A 234 -9.20 -17.80 -11.33
C GLN A 234 -9.14 -18.59 -10.02
N THR A 235 -9.87 -18.14 -8.99
CA THR A 235 -9.90 -18.71 -7.65
C THR A 235 -11.18 -19.51 -7.37
N GLY A 236 -12.19 -19.35 -8.22
CA GLY A 236 -13.47 -20.04 -8.12
C GLY A 236 -14.17 -20.09 -9.48
N SER A 237 -15.32 -20.77 -9.57
CA SER A 237 -16.11 -20.82 -10.80
C SER A 237 -16.63 -19.43 -11.23
N HIS A 238 -16.80 -18.51 -10.29
CA HIS A 238 -17.35 -17.16 -10.49
C HIS A 238 -16.35 -16.04 -10.17
N THR A 239 -15.11 -16.37 -9.75
CA THR A 239 -14.20 -15.40 -9.17
C THR A 239 -12.84 -15.43 -9.85
N ILE A 240 -12.35 -14.25 -10.22
CA ILE A 240 -10.96 -14.01 -10.64
C ILE A 240 -10.32 -12.93 -9.77
N VAL A 241 -9.01 -13.02 -9.56
CA VAL A 241 -8.23 -12.05 -8.77
C VAL A 241 -7.06 -11.56 -9.62
N PHE A 242 -6.90 -10.25 -9.71
CA PHE A 242 -5.70 -9.64 -10.26
C PHE A 242 -4.65 -9.49 -9.17
N HIS A 243 -3.48 -10.05 -9.39
CA HIS A 243 -2.33 -9.93 -8.51
C HIS A 243 -1.29 -9.01 -9.15
N PRO A 244 -1.21 -7.74 -8.71
CA PRO A 244 -0.17 -6.84 -9.19
C PRO A 244 1.22 -7.31 -8.70
N ARG A 245 2.24 -7.07 -9.53
CA ARG A 245 3.64 -7.41 -9.26
C ARG A 245 4.52 -6.18 -9.42
N SER A 246 5.81 -6.28 -9.03
CA SER A 246 6.79 -5.19 -9.11
C SER A 246 6.30 -3.95 -8.36
N TYR A 247 6.15 -2.81 -9.04
CA TYR A 247 5.63 -1.55 -8.48
C TYR A 247 4.08 -1.49 -8.43
N GLY A 248 3.41 -2.64 -8.54
CA GLY A 248 1.96 -2.68 -8.49
C GLY A 248 1.31 -1.76 -9.50
N TYR A 249 0.27 -1.04 -9.05
CA TYR A 249 -0.44 -0.04 -9.87
C TYR A 249 0.31 1.28 -10.00
N GLY A 250 1.36 1.50 -9.19
CA GLY A 250 2.09 2.77 -9.09
C GLY A 250 1.47 3.76 -8.09
N LEU A 251 2.35 4.50 -7.42
CA LEU A 251 1.94 5.54 -6.47
C LEU A 251 1.26 6.70 -7.19
N GLY A 252 0.15 7.20 -6.66
CA GLY A 252 -0.64 8.28 -7.25
C GLY A 252 -1.50 7.88 -8.45
N ALA A 253 -1.53 6.59 -8.82
CA ALA A 253 -2.28 6.13 -9.98
C ALA A 253 -3.79 6.08 -9.72
N THR A 254 -4.58 6.36 -10.76
CA THR A 254 -5.99 5.98 -10.85
C THR A 254 -6.07 4.68 -11.63
N VAL A 255 -6.43 3.60 -10.92
CA VAL A 255 -6.55 2.26 -11.50
C VAL A 255 -7.92 2.09 -12.10
N THR A 256 -8.01 1.60 -13.33
CA THR A 256 -9.27 1.27 -14.00
C THR A 256 -9.25 -0.17 -14.50
N ILE A 257 -10.32 -0.91 -14.22
CA ILE A 257 -10.57 -2.23 -14.81
C ILE A 257 -11.83 -2.11 -15.66
N ALA A 258 -11.69 -2.32 -16.95
CA ALA A 258 -12.80 -2.29 -17.91
C ALA A 258 -13.38 -3.70 -18.10
N LEU A 259 -14.68 -3.86 -17.88
CA LEU A 259 -15.39 -5.10 -18.11
C LEU A 259 -15.93 -5.17 -19.56
N PRO A 260 -16.16 -6.36 -20.12
CA PRO A 260 -16.78 -6.50 -21.42
C PRO A 260 -18.21 -5.94 -21.46
N ARG A 261 -18.67 -5.56 -22.65
CA ARG A 261 -20.07 -5.14 -22.84
C ARG A 261 -21.06 -6.17 -22.29
N GLY A 262 -22.08 -5.69 -21.58
CA GLY A 262 -23.12 -6.53 -20.99
C GLY A 262 -22.75 -7.12 -19.62
N VAL A 263 -21.55 -6.83 -19.11
CA VAL A 263 -21.16 -7.13 -17.71
C VAL A 263 -21.14 -5.84 -16.93
N ASN A 264 -22.07 -5.69 -16.00
CA ASN A 264 -22.19 -4.49 -15.18
C ASN A 264 -21.49 -4.66 -13.84
N LEU A 265 -20.56 -3.78 -13.51
CA LEU A 265 -19.98 -3.71 -12.17
C LEU A 265 -21.00 -3.05 -11.25
N VAL A 266 -21.45 -3.77 -10.23
CA VAL A 266 -22.45 -3.32 -9.25
C VAL A 266 -21.83 -3.22 -7.87
N GLY A 267 -22.24 -2.18 -7.11
CA GLY A 267 -21.65 -1.90 -5.79
C GLY A 267 -20.53 -0.87 -5.86
N GLY A 268 -20.25 -0.24 -4.71
CA GLY A 268 -19.24 0.82 -4.58
C GLY A 268 -19.77 2.24 -4.80
N HIS A 269 -20.93 2.39 -5.43
CA HIS A 269 -21.65 3.67 -5.50
C HIS A 269 -23.14 3.47 -5.15
N PRO A 270 -23.77 4.43 -4.45
CA PRO A 270 -25.19 4.31 -4.07
C PRO A 270 -26.15 4.19 -5.25
N ASN A 271 -25.79 4.69 -6.44
CA ASN A 271 -26.70 4.91 -7.57
C ASN A 271 -26.18 4.42 -8.93
N GLY A 272 -25.18 3.52 -9.02
CA GLY A 272 -24.66 3.21 -10.34
C GLY A 272 -24.16 1.78 -10.56
N SER A 273 -24.55 1.21 -11.69
CA SER A 273 -23.80 0.18 -12.40
C SER A 273 -22.89 0.87 -13.43
N SER A 274 -21.62 0.50 -13.49
CA SER A 274 -20.66 0.98 -14.49
C SER A 274 -20.01 -0.22 -15.17
N GLU A 275 -19.67 -0.10 -16.44
CA GLU A 275 -18.83 -1.10 -17.11
C GLU A 275 -17.37 -1.06 -16.61
N ASN A 276 -16.98 0.00 -15.88
CA ASN A 276 -15.63 0.22 -15.40
C ASN A 276 -15.58 0.35 -13.88
N GLY A 277 -14.62 -0.33 -13.26
CA GLY A 277 -14.22 -0.11 -11.87
C GLY A 277 -13.02 0.81 -11.78
N THR A 278 -13.06 1.77 -10.86
CA THR A 278 -11.96 2.73 -10.63
C THR A 278 -11.53 2.70 -9.17
N TRP A 279 -10.21 2.76 -8.94
CA TRP A 279 -9.60 2.85 -7.61
C TRP A 279 -8.50 3.89 -7.63
N THR A 280 -8.20 4.50 -6.48
CA THR A 280 -7.09 5.44 -6.34
C THR A 280 -5.99 4.86 -5.48
N VAL A 281 -4.75 4.98 -5.95
CA VAL A 281 -3.56 4.66 -5.15
C VAL A 281 -3.03 5.96 -4.58
N PRO A 282 -2.79 6.07 -3.26
CA PRO A 282 -2.21 7.28 -2.69
C PRO A 282 -0.87 7.62 -3.34
N PRO A 283 -0.54 8.91 -3.53
CA PRO A 283 0.81 9.31 -3.89
C PRO A 283 1.78 8.98 -2.75
N GLY A 284 3.05 8.94 -3.05
CA GLY A 284 4.09 8.90 -2.03
C GLY A 284 4.12 10.19 -1.21
N SER A 285 4.66 10.14 0.00
CA SER A 285 4.76 11.32 0.87
C SER A 285 5.84 12.28 0.41
N THR A 286 5.62 13.58 0.57
CA THR A 286 6.62 14.62 0.29
C THR A 286 7.92 14.38 1.06
N LEU A 287 7.84 13.93 2.32
CA LEU A 287 9.02 13.62 3.10
C LEU A 287 9.87 12.51 2.44
N ARG A 288 9.24 11.44 1.95
CA ARG A 288 10.00 10.39 1.25
C ARG A 288 10.54 10.85 -0.09
N LEU A 289 9.79 11.66 -0.82
CA LEU A 289 10.28 12.32 -2.03
C LEU A 289 11.59 13.07 -1.77
N GLN A 290 11.60 13.94 -0.76
CA GLN A 290 12.78 14.70 -0.33
C GLN A 290 13.93 13.79 0.13
N GLN A 291 13.65 12.72 0.86
CA GLN A 291 14.67 11.73 1.26
C GLN A 291 15.33 11.08 0.04
N LEU A 292 14.53 10.67 -0.95
CA LEU A 292 15.04 10.07 -2.19
C LEU A 292 15.85 11.07 -3.01
N LEU A 293 15.33 12.29 -3.23
CA LEU A 293 16.05 13.33 -3.96
C LEU A 293 17.38 13.70 -3.29
N ALA A 294 17.43 13.74 -1.96
CA ALA A 294 18.69 13.94 -1.22
C ALA A 294 19.65 12.75 -1.38
N GLN A 295 19.16 11.51 -1.29
CA GLN A 295 19.95 10.30 -1.49
C GLN A 295 20.48 10.17 -2.92
N LEU A 296 19.70 10.59 -3.91
CA LEU A 296 20.04 10.53 -5.32
C LEU A 296 20.84 11.75 -5.82
N GLY A 297 21.14 12.72 -4.95
CA GLY A 297 22.03 13.85 -5.27
C GLY A 297 21.35 15.07 -5.90
N TYR A 298 20.01 15.14 -5.94
CA TYR A 298 19.26 16.25 -6.50
C TYR A 298 18.97 17.38 -5.50
N LEU A 299 19.32 17.20 -4.22
CA LEU A 299 19.24 18.23 -3.18
C LEU A 299 20.60 18.48 -2.56
N PRO A 300 20.89 19.72 -2.09
CA PRO A 300 22.13 20.05 -1.39
C PRO A 300 22.16 19.51 0.05
N LEU A 301 21.49 18.40 0.27
CA LEU A 301 21.25 17.78 1.56
C LEU A 301 21.66 16.30 1.55
N LYS A 302 22.06 15.81 2.71
CA LYS A 302 22.22 14.39 3.01
C LYS A 302 21.07 13.93 3.86
N PHE A 303 20.48 12.79 3.56
CA PHE A 303 19.54 12.12 4.45
C PHE A 303 20.27 11.09 5.31
N ASN A 304 20.18 11.25 6.63
CA ASN A 304 20.76 10.37 7.63
C ASN A 304 19.61 9.62 8.32
N GLY A 305 19.34 8.40 7.89
CA GLY A 305 18.22 7.61 8.40
C GLY A 305 18.37 6.13 8.09
N ALA A 306 17.36 5.35 8.52
CA ALA A 306 17.35 3.91 8.29
C ALA A 306 17.33 3.59 6.79
N SER A 307 18.14 2.61 6.39
CA SER A 307 18.18 2.11 5.02
C SER A 307 16.90 1.35 4.70
N VAL A 308 16.42 1.51 3.47
CA VAL A 308 15.27 0.77 2.93
C VAL A 308 15.78 -0.32 2.00
N ALA A 309 15.26 -1.54 2.15
CA ALA A 309 15.64 -2.65 1.28
C ALA A 309 15.43 -2.31 -0.21
N ARG A 310 16.38 -2.73 -1.06
CA ARG A 310 16.39 -2.46 -2.51
C ARG A 310 15.44 -3.39 -3.27
N THR A 311 14.17 -3.39 -2.86
CA THR A 311 13.08 -4.12 -3.54
C THR A 311 11.92 -3.19 -3.81
N PRO A 312 11.16 -3.37 -4.91
CA PRO A 312 10.02 -2.52 -5.24
C PRO A 312 9.04 -2.36 -4.08
N ARG A 313 8.64 -3.46 -3.45
CA ARG A 313 7.68 -3.46 -2.35
C ARG A 313 8.17 -2.71 -1.09
N ALA A 314 9.46 -2.84 -0.75
CA ALA A 314 10.02 -2.13 0.40
C ALA A 314 10.07 -0.62 0.13
N GLN A 315 10.46 -0.23 -1.08
CA GLN A 315 10.53 1.16 -1.50
C GLN A 315 9.14 1.80 -1.58
N GLU A 316 8.13 1.11 -2.10
CA GLU A 316 6.73 1.59 -2.08
C GLU A 316 6.18 1.74 -0.66
N THR A 317 6.46 0.79 0.22
CA THR A 317 6.06 0.89 1.62
C THR A 317 6.69 2.11 2.28
N ALA A 318 7.97 2.36 2.02
CA ALA A 318 8.69 3.52 2.51
C ALA A 318 8.19 4.84 1.88
N ALA A 319 7.67 4.80 0.64
CA ALA A 319 7.07 5.97 0.01
C ALA A 319 5.80 6.44 0.75
N ILE A 320 5.02 5.50 1.27
CA ILE A 320 3.80 5.79 2.04
C ILE A 320 4.11 6.05 3.52
N ARG A 321 5.11 5.32 4.06
CA ARG A 321 5.55 5.43 5.46
C ARG A 321 7.07 5.66 5.49
N PRO A 322 7.49 6.92 5.40
CA PRO A 322 8.91 7.27 5.34
C PRO A 322 9.69 6.73 6.52
N PRO A 323 10.92 6.24 6.31
CA PRO A 323 11.79 5.88 7.41
C PRO A 323 12.14 7.12 8.24
N ALA A 324 12.33 6.92 9.54
CA ALA A 324 12.81 7.97 10.42
C ALA A 324 14.24 8.37 10.05
N GLY A 325 14.56 9.65 10.23
CA GLY A 325 15.88 10.20 9.97
C GLY A 325 15.85 11.72 9.92
N THR A 326 17.03 12.29 9.73
CA THR A 326 17.26 13.74 9.68
C THR A 326 17.95 14.14 8.40
N PHE A 327 17.83 15.41 8.03
CA PHE A 327 18.60 16.01 6.95
C PHE A 327 19.74 16.85 7.50
N SER A 328 20.85 16.84 6.83
CA SER A 328 21.98 17.72 7.07
C SER A 328 22.42 18.35 5.74
N TRP A 329 22.85 19.60 5.81
CA TRP A 329 23.43 20.28 4.64
C TRP A 329 24.70 19.56 4.19
N ARG A 330 24.91 19.53 2.87
CA ARG A 330 25.99 18.71 2.26
C ARG A 330 27.33 19.43 2.28
N TYR A 331 27.33 20.76 2.12
CA TYR A 331 28.54 21.54 1.81
C TYR A 331 29.00 22.43 2.96
N GLY A 332 28.12 22.84 3.86
CA GLY A 332 28.42 23.63 5.07
C GLY A 332 28.59 25.14 4.83
N ASN A 333 28.45 25.59 3.58
CA ASN A 333 28.51 27.01 3.18
C ASN A 333 27.38 27.34 2.17
N GLU A 334 26.26 26.69 2.30
CA GLU A 334 25.08 26.96 1.49
C GLU A 334 24.59 28.39 1.74
N PRO A 335 24.13 29.13 0.69
CA PRO A 335 23.54 30.44 0.85
C PRO A 335 22.38 30.45 1.85
N SER A 336 22.31 31.50 2.68
CA SER A 336 21.29 31.62 3.73
C SER A 336 19.85 31.61 3.21
N SER A 337 19.62 32.22 2.04
CA SER A 337 18.33 32.19 1.35
C SER A 337 17.89 30.76 1.00
N LEU A 338 18.82 29.85 0.70
CA LEU A 338 18.54 28.45 0.45
C LEU A 338 18.08 27.74 1.72
N HIS A 339 18.69 28.07 2.88
CA HIS A 339 18.29 27.50 4.18
C HIS A 339 16.84 27.84 4.54
N SER A 340 16.40 29.06 4.25
CA SER A 340 15.04 29.52 4.57
C SER A 340 13.94 28.83 3.76
N MET A 341 14.29 28.25 2.60
CA MET A 341 13.36 27.54 1.74
C MET A 341 13.21 26.05 2.09
N TRP A 342 14.04 25.52 2.99
CA TRP A 342 14.00 24.13 3.32
C TRP A 342 13.02 23.81 4.45
N ALA A 343 12.02 22.98 4.15
CA ALA A 343 11.08 22.44 5.13
C ALA A 343 10.82 20.94 4.88
N PRO A 344 11.30 20.05 5.76
CA PRO A 344 11.06 18.61 5.63
C PRO A 344 9.57 18.27 5.63
N GLY A 345 9.14 17.47 4.66
CA GLY A 345 7.74 17.03 4.50
C GLY A 345 6.82 18.08 3.87
N THR A 346 7.31 19.29 3.59
CA THR A 346 6.56 20.36 2.93
C THR A 346 7.08 20.57 1.50
N SER A 347 6.18 20.66 0.53
CA SER A 347 6.57 20.98 -0.84
C SER A 347 6.91 22.47 -0.94
N GLY A 348 8.00 22.79 -1.64
CA GLY A 348 8.48 24.14 -1.89
C GLY A 348 9.41 24.15 -3.10
N GLU A 349 9.93 25.33 -3.48
CA GLU A 349 10.72 25.50 -4.70
C GLU A 349 11.97 24.61 -4.76
N MET A 350 12.64 24.36 -3.62
CA MET A 350 13.75 23.40 -3.58
C MET A 350 13.33 21.99 -3.98
N THR A 351 12.18 21.53 -3.49
CA THR A 351 11.66 20.20 -3.82
C THR A 351 11.21 20.16 -5.28
N LYS A 352 10.53 21.21 -5.76
CA LYS A 352 10.07 21.34 -7.14
C LYS A 352 11.25 21.34 -8.12
N GLY A 353 12.25 22.18 -7.90
CA GLY A 353 13.46 22.23 -8.74
C GLY A 353 14.20 20.89 -8.77
N ALA A 354 14.32 20.23 -7.61
CA ALA A 354 14.94 18.90 -7.54
C ALA A 354 14.15 17.82 -8.29
N VAL A 355 12.81 17.88 -8.30
CA VAL A 355 11.96 17.00 -9.12
C VAL A 355 12.17 17.30 -10.60
N MET A 356 12.16 18.57 -11.01
CA MET A 356 12.40 18.98 -12.41
C MET A 356 13.78 18.51 -12.90
N ALA A 357 14.82 18.67 -12.08
CA ALA A 357 16.15 18.15 -12.40
C ALA A 357 16.17 16.64 -12.58
N PHE A 358 15.49 15.91 -11.69
CA PHE A 358 15.34 14.46 -11.81
C PHE A 358 14.58 14.06 -13.08
N GLU A 359 13.48 14.73 -13.39
CA GLU A 359 12.67 14.52 -14.58
C GLU A 359 13.49 14.74 -15.85
N ASN A 360 14.24 15.85 -15.91
CA ASN A 360 15.11 16.17 -17.03
C ASN A 360 16.20 15.11 -17.25
N ASP A 361 16.88 14.67 -16.18
CA ASP A 361 17.92 13.62 -16.25
C ASP A 361 17.36 12.27 -16.72
N HIS A 362 16.05 12.05 -16.56
CA HIS A 362 15.37 10.83 -16.97
C HIS A 362 14.54 10.98 -18.25
N ALA A 363 14.75 12.05 -19.01
CA ALA A 363 14.04 12.37 -20.26
C ALA A 363 12.50 12.36 -20.10
N MET A 364 12.03 12.87 -18.97
CA MET A 364 10.61 13.07 -18.66
C MET A 364 10.22 14.53 -18.90
N ILE A 365 8.93 14.84 -18.92
CA ILE A 365 8.46 16.23 -18.90
C ILE A 365 8.82 16.82 -17.54
N ALA A 366 9.60 17.89 -17.54
CA ALA A 366 10.09 18.53 -16.31
C ALA A 366 9.06 19.55 -15.78
N ASP A 367 7.95 19.06 -15.25
CA ASP A 367 6.88 19.88 -14.67
C ASP A 367 7.00 20.09 -13.15
N GLY A 368 7.93 19.36 -12.50
CA GLY A 368 8.17 19.39 -11.06
C GLY A 368 7.09 18.69 -10.23
N VAL A 369 6.26 17.86 -10.86
CA VAL A 369 5.18 17.11 -10.21
C VAL A 369 5.56 15.64 -10.04
N ALA A 370 5.71 15.18 -8.82
CA ALA A 370 6.00 13.78 -8.54
C ALA A 370 4.78 12.88 -8.81
N GLY A 371 4.44 12.71 -10.10
CA GLY A 371 3.39 11.82 -10.58
C GLY A 371 3.79 10.32 -10.54
N PRO A 372 2.89 9.41 -10.97
CA PRO A 372 3.16 7.96 -10.93
C PRO A 372 4.42 7.53 -11.68
N ALA A 373 4.71 8.15 -12.82
CA ALA A 373 5.90 7.87 -13.62
C ALA A 373 7.18 8.30 -12.88
N VAL A 374 7.16 9.51 -12.31
CA VAL A 374 8.27 10.06 -11.52
C VAL A 374 8.53 9.20 -10.29
N TRP A 375 7.49 8.82 -9.54
CA TRP A 375 7.65 7.91 -8.40
C TRP A 375 8.28 6.57 -8.81
N LYS A 376 7.81 5.98 -9.91
CA LYS A 376 8.37 4.71 -10.40
C LYS A 376 9.86 4.86 -10.75
N ALA A 377 10.25 5.94 -11.42
CA ALA A 377 11.64 6.23 -11.78
C ALA A 377 12.50 6.47 -10.53
N LEU A 378 12.03 7.27 -9.56
CA LEU A 378 12.72 7.52 -8.29
C LEU A 378 12.98 6.24 -7.49
N LEU A 379 11.95 5.39 -7.36
CA LEU A 379 12.09 4.10 -6.66
C LEU A 379 13.06 3.18 -7.42
N GLY A 380 13.03 3.20 -8.75
CA GLY A 380 13.97 2.47 -9.60
C GLY A 380 15.41 2.94 -9.41
N ALA A 381 15.64 4.24 -9.44
CA ALA A 381 16.94 4.86 -9.19
C ALA A 381 17.49 4.52 -7.79
N ALA A 382 16.62 4.54 -6.76
CA ALA A 382 17.00 4.15 -5.40
C ALA A 382 17.37 2.66 -5.29
N ILE A 383 16.72 1.78 -6.06
CA ILE A 383 17.03 0.33 -6.10
C ILE A 383 18.35 0.09 -6.81
N SER A 384 18.57 0.71 -7.98
CA SER A 384 19.80 0.57 -8.78
C SER A 384 20.99 1.30 -8.16
N GLY A 385 20.73 2.31 -7.32
CA GLY A 385 21.77 3.17 -6.77
C GLY A 385 22.26 4.22 -7.78
N HIS A 386 21.46 4.57 -8.77
CA HIS A 386 21.78 5.62 -9.75
C HIS A 386 21.67 6.99 -9.08
N VAL A 387 22.78 7.73 -9.03
CA VAL A 387 22.92 9.04 -8.37
C VAL A 387 23.25 10.08 -9.42
N SER A 388 22.66 11.27 -9.31
CA SER A 388 23.07 12.42 -10.16
C SER A 388 24.53 12.78 -9.91
N THR A 389 25.27 12.95 -10.99
CA THR A 389 26.69 13.35 -10.96
C THR A 389 26.88 14.86 -11.14
N PHE A 390 25.82 15.58 -11.52
CA PHE A 390 25.89 17.03 -11.73
C PHE A 390 26.09 17.77 -10.39
N GLY A 391 25.41 17.31 -9.33
CA GLY A 391 25.40 17.99 -8.05
C GLY A 391 24.27 19.01 -7.94
N TYR A 392 24.53 20.13 -7.24
CA TYR A 392 23.51 21.15 -6.99
C TYR A 392 24.01 22.55 -7.27
N THR A 393 23.23 23.32 -8.03
CA THR A 393 23.47 24.74 -8.35
C THR A 393 22.39 25.62 -7.76
N TYR A 394 22.80 26.78 -7.27
CA TYR A 394 21.93 27.85 -6.85
C TYR A 394 22.44 29.17 -7.39
N VAL A 395 21.60 29.92 -8.11
CA VAL A 395 21.91 31.20 -8.70
C VAL A 395 21.27 32.30 -7.85
N GLN A 396 22.04 33.31 -7.50
CA GLN A 396 21.58 34.51 -6.83
C GLN A 396 21.76 35.69 -7.75
N VAL A 397 20.70 36.44 -8.01
CA VAL A 397 20.67 37.69 -8.73
C VAL A 397 20.35 38.81 -7.73
N ASN A 398 21.23 39.76 -7.61
CA ASN A 398 21.07 40.91 -6.72
C ASN A 398 20.80 42.16 -7.59
N GLU A 399 19.63 42.77 -7.37
CA GLU A 399 19.21 44.00 -8.02
C GLU A 399 19.74 45.28 -7.32
N GLY A 400 20.53 45.11 -6.25
CA GLY A 400 21.26 46.25 -5.65
C GLY A 400 22.34 46.78 -6.58
N SER A 401 22.60 48.09 -6.53
CA SER A 401 23.60 48.74 -7.42
C SER A 401 25.02 48.53 -6.92
N PRO A 402 25.95 47.97 -7.69
CA PRO A 402 25.76 47.41 -9.03
C PRO A 402 25.02 46.05 -8.99
N GLU A 403 24.12 45.85 -9.97
CA GLU A 403 23.41 44.56 -10.12
C GLU A 403 24.40 43.44 -10.45
N SER A 404 24.22 42.27 -9.84
CA SER A 404 25.20 41.20 -9.95
C SER A 404 24.57 39.81 -9.89
N ILE A 405 25.27 38.84 -10.47
CA ILE A 405 24.96 37.40 -10.35
C ILE A 405 26.03 36.70 -9.54
N ASN A 406 25.61 35.73 -8.74
CA ASN A 406 26.47 34.76 -8.05
C ASN A 406 25.96 33.37 -8.32
N VAL A 407 26.77 32.55 -8.98
CA VAL A 407 26.47 31.12 -9.23
C VAL A 407 27.23 30.26 -8.22
N TRP A 408 26.51 29.70 -7.28
CA TRP A 408 27.04 28.77 -6.32
C TRP A 408 26.78 27.32 -6.80
N HIS A 409 27.82 26.50 -6.90
CA HIS A 409 27.76 25.11 -7.33
C HIS A 409 28.60 24.22 -6.41
N ASN A 410 27.98 23.20 -5.82
CA ASN A 410 28.66 22.19 -5.01
C ASN A 410 29.60 22.77 -3.93
N GLY A 411 29.15 23.79 -3.21
CA GLY A 411 29.93 24.40 -2.13
C GLY A 411 30.92 25.48 -2.58
N LYS A 412 30.91 25.92 -3.82
CA LYS A 412 31.81 26.95 -4.34
C LYS A 412 31.06 27.97 -5.18
N THR A 413 31.41 29.25 -5.08
CA THR A 413 31.07 30.23 -6.08
C THR A 413 31.91 29.96 -7.34
N VAL A 414 31.24 29.65 -8.45
CA VAL A 414 31.89 29.28 -9.73
C VAL A 414 31.89 30.41 -10.73
N VAL A 415 30.86 31.29 -10.70
CA VAL A 415 30.78 32.51 -11.53
C VAL A 415 30.23 33.62 -10.65
N THR A 416 30.76 34.80 -10.83
CA THR A 416 30.23 36.06 -10.30
C THR A 416 30.56 37.20 -11.28
N GLY A 417 29.61 38.09 -11.46
CA GLY A 417 29.81 39.20 -12.37
C GLY A 417 28.65 40.21 -12.36
N PRO A 418 28.79 41.33 -13.07
CA PRO A 418 27.74 42.33 -13.20
C PRO A 418 26.70 41.89 -14.25
N VAL A 419 25.42 42.06 -13.93
CA VAL A 419 24.30 41.76 -14.84
C VAL A 419 23.40 42.98 -15.01
N ASN A 420 22.50 42.94 -15.98
CA ASN A 420 21.41 43.91 -16.11
C ASN A 420 20.09 43.19 -15.87
N THR A 421 19.29 43.71 -14.95
CA THR A 421 17.93 43.24 -14.71
C THR A 421 16.88 44.11 -15.36
N GLY A 422 15.59 43.82 -15.12
CA GLY A 422 14.48 44.53 -15.75
C GLY A 422 14.33 45.98 -15.31
N ILE A 423 14.00 46.84 -16.24
CA ILE A 423 13.65 48.26 -15.99
C ILE A 423 12.38 48.35 -15.13
N PRO A 424 12.10 49.50 -14.46
CA PRO A 424 10.91 49.63 -13.60
C PRO A 424 9.57 49.34 -14.30
N GLN A 425 9.50 49.53 -15.62
CA GLN A 425 8.30 49.26 -16.44
C GLN A 425 8.12 47.79 -16.80
N ALA A 426 9.18 46.99 -16.69
CA ALA A 426 9.21 45.55 -16.93
C ALA A 426 10.27 44.91 -16.01
N PRO A 427 10.02 44.87 -14.67
CA PRO A 427 11.02 44.43 -13.70
C PRO A 427 11.24 42.93 -13.78
N THR A 428 12.45 42.49 -13.48
CA THR A 428 12.70 41.08 -13.18
C THR A 428 11.90 40.67 -11.93
N VAL A 429 11.16 39.58 -12.00
CA VAL A 429 10.28 39.16 -10.87
C VAL A 429 11.12 38.66 -9.69
N LYS A 430 10.98 39.32 -8.53
CA LYS A 430 11.64 38.89 -7.27
C LYS A 430 11.07 37.59 -6.75
N GLY A 431 11.92 36.73 -6.22
CA GLY A 431 11.56 35.43 -5.69
C GLY A 431 12.55 34.34 -6.05
N THR A 432 12.14 33.10 -5.84
CA THR A 432 12.95 31.95 -6.26
C THR A 432 12.15 31.07 -7.21
N PHE A 433 12.77 30.75 -8.33
CA PHE A 433 12.13 30.03 -9.43
C PHE A 433 13.06 28.94 -9.93
N ALA A 434 12.50 27.85 -10.42
CA ALA A 434 13.28 26.79 -11.07
C ALA A 434 13.40 27.04 -12.56
N VAL A 435 14.59 26.87 -13.13
CA VAL A 435 14.78 26.86 -14.58
C VAL A 435 13.92 25.78 -15.19
N PHE A 436 13.07 26.14 -16.15
CA PHE A 436 12.14 25.20 -16.80
C PHE A 436 12.46 24.95 -18.27
N GLU A 437 13.26 25.82 -18.89
CA GLU A 437 13.75 25.68 -20.27
C GLU A 437 15.21 26.13 -20.37
N HIS A 438 16.01 25.34 -21.08
CA HIS A 438 17.45 25.52 -21.20
C HIS A 438 17.87 25.32 -22.66
N ALA A 439 18.22 26.39 -23.34
CA ALA A 439 18.49 26.40 -24.77
C ALA A 439 19.79 27.14 -25.10
N LEU A 440 20.58 26.59 -26.02
CA LEU A 440 21.85 27.19 -26.43
C LEU A 440 21.64 28.53 -27.12
N SER A 441 20.56 28.67 -27.87
CA SER A 441 20.20 29.91 -28.54
C SER A 441 18.73 29.93 -28.91
N VAL A 442 18.07 31.08 -28.77
CA VAL A 442 16.67 31.28 -29.15
C VAL A 442 16.47 32.61 -29.85
N THR A 443 15.35 32.80 -30.53
CA THR A 443 14.86 34.13 -30.93
C THR A 443 13.96 34.65 -29.82
N MET A 444 14.31 35.74 -29.16
CA MET A 444 13.46 36.40 -28.17
C MET A 444 12.64 37.50 -28.87
N SER A 445 11.34 37.51 -28.64
CA SER A 445 10.42 38.49 -29.19
C SER A 445 9.38 38.93 -28.18
N GLY A 446 8.92 40.15 -28.27
CA GLY A 446 7.93 40.67 -27.34
C GLY A 446 7.51 42.10 -27.72
N THR A 447 6.96 42.80 -26.73
CA THR A 447 6.48 44.16 -26.86
C THR A 447 7.17 45.05 -25.84
N ASN A 448 7.78 46.13 -26.32
CA ASN A 448 8.36 47.15 -25.48
C ASN A 448 7.29 47.92 -24.69
N PRO A 449 7.63 48.59 -23.58
CA PRO A 449 6.69 49.40 -22.81
C PRO A 449 5.99 50.54 -23.60
N ASP A 450 6.59 50.96 -24.69
CA ASP A 450 6.00 51.95 -25.62
C ASP A 450 5.04 51.37 -26.66
N GLY A 451 4.80 50.02 -26.62
CA GLY A 451 3.94 49.30 -27.53
C GLY A 451 4.62 48.82 -28.83
N SER A 452 5.88 49.18 -29.09
CA SER A 452 6.63 48.67 -30.23
C SER A 452 7.00 47.19 -30.04
N HIS A 453 7.10 46.43 -31.16
CA HIS A 453 7.55 45.05 -31.11
C HIS A 453 9.06 44.92 -31.30
N TYR A 454 9.67 43.97 -30.61
CA TYR A 454 11.06 43.59 -30.83
C TYR A 454 11.18 42.11 -31.21
N SER A 455 12.24 41.77 -31.89
CA SER A 455 12.61 40.38 -32.23
C SER A 455 14.14 40.31 -32.33
N ASP A 456 14.74 39.64 -31.36
CA ASP A 456 16.19 39.48 -31.23
C ASP A 456 16.57 38.03 -31.57
N PRO A 457 17.01 37.76 -32.81
CA PRO A 457 17.37 36.41 -33.20
C PRO A 457 18.74 36.01 -32.66
N GLY A 458 18.87 34.73 -32.27
CA GLY A 458 20.15 34.17 -31.89
C GLY A 458 20.65 34.56 -30.50
N VAL A 459 19.76 34.94 -29.58
CA VAL A 459 20.13 35.22 -28.18
C VAL A 459 20.74 33.96 -27.57
N PRO A 460 22.01 34.01 -27.09
CA PRO A 460 22.71 32.80 -26.69
C PRO A 460 22.58 32.48 -25.18
N TYR A 461 22.79 31.22 -24.85
CA TYR A 461 22.95 30.69 -23.47
C TYR A 461 21.75 30.97 -22.57
N VAL A 462 20.57 30.60 -23.03
CA VAL A 462 19.29 30.95 -22.40
C VAL A 462 18.83 29.90 -21.41
N SER A 463 18.48 30.35 -20.18
CA SER A 463 17.86 29.55 -19.14
C SER A 463 16.64 30.30 -18.60
N TYR A 464 15.42 29.93 -19.09
CA TYR A 464 14.16 30.50 -18.64
C TYR A 464 13.80 30.01 -17.24
N PHE A 465 13.46 30.95 -16.33
CA PHE A 465 13.14 30.58 -14.95
C PHE A 465 11.76 31.10 -14.48
N ASN A 466 11.22 32.18 -15.09
CA ASN A 466 9.89 32.68 -14.72
C ASN A 466 9.21 33.33 -15.94
N GLY A 467 8.18 32.71 -16.51
CA GLY A 467 7.49 33.23 -17.68
C GLY A 467 8.46 33.53 -18.82
N GLY A 468 8.65 34.83 -19.11
CA GLY A 468 9.62 35.32 -20.12
C GLY A 468 11.00 35.64 -19.54
N ASP A 469 11.16 35.66 -18.21
CA ASP A 469 12.41 36.00 -17.56
C ASP A 469 13.44 34.88 -17.71
N ALA A 470 14.62 35.20 -18.22
CA ALA A 470 15.70 34.25 -18.46
C ALA A 470 17.07 34.81 -18.08
N LEU A 471 17.98 33.91 -17.71
CA LEU A 471 19.42 34.20 -17.71
C LEU A 471 19.92 34.02 -19.13
N HIS A 472 20.60 35.00 -19.72
CA HIS A 472 21.13 34.88 -21.08
C HIS A 472 22.24 35.89 -21.40
N GLY A 473 22.95 35.67 -22.50
CA GLY A 473 23.90 36.61 -23.04
C GLY A 473 23.18 37.66 -23.87
N PHE A 474 23.52 38.95 -23.63
CA PHE A 474 23.07 40.06 -24.46
C PHE A 474 24.11 41.18 -24.48
N LEU A 475 24.36 41.76 -25.65
CA LEU A 475 25.37 42.79 -25.77
C LEU A 475 24.83 44.17 -25.33
N ARG A 476 25.44 44.71 -24.28
CA ARG A 476 25.16 46.04 -23.74
C ARG A 476 26.45 46.85 -23.63
N ALA A 477 26.30 48.19 -23.61
CA ALA A 477 27.45 49.09 -23.42
C ALA A 477 28.04 48.99 -22.01
N SER A 478 27.22 48.63 -21.01
CA SER A 478 27.61 48.45 -19.61
C SER A 478 26.69 47.47 -18.92
N TYR A 479 27.16 46.93 -17.80
CA TYR A 479 26.40 46.02 -16.94
C TYR A 479 26.41 46.49 -15.49
N GLY A 480 25.46 46.02 -14.69
CA GLY A 480 25.29 46.40 -13.30
C GLY A 480 24.12 47.36 -13.06
N THR A 481 23.19 47.50 -13.99
CA THR A 481 22.03 48.40 -13.89
C THR A 481 20.81 47.81 -14.62
N ALA A 482 19.60 48.26 -14.25
CA ALA A 482 18.36 47.85 -14.88
C ALA A 482 18.27 48.33 -16.34
N GLN A 483 18.27 47.43 -17.31
CA GLN A 483 18.26 47.72 -18.75
C GLN A 483 17.41 46.74 -19.57
N SER A 484 17.02 45.61 -19.02
CA SER A 484 16.26 44.58 -19.74
C SER A 484 14.73 44.77 -19.59
N LEU A 485 13.97 43.88 -20.22
CA LEU A 485 12.51 43.78 -20.07
C LEU A 485 12.11 42.56 -19.22
N GLY A 486 12.86 42.32 -18.11
CA GLY A 486 12.61 41.22 -17.15
C GLY A 486 13.73 40.18 -17.12
N CYS A 487 14.48 40.00 -18.18
CA CYS A 487 15.60 39.08 -18.23
C CYS A 487 16.79 39.54 -17.38
N VAL A 488 17.66 38.61 -17.03
CA VAL A 488 18.97 38.83 -16.43
C VAL A 488 20.01 38.70 -17.55
N GLU A 489 20.44 39.86 -18.11
CA GLU A 489 21.36 39.94 -19.20
C GLU A 489 22.80 40.05 -18.72
N MET A 490 23.72 39.39 -19.40
CA MET A 490 25.14 39.38 -19.06
C MET A 490 26.02 39.39 -20.34
N PRO A 491 27.32 39.71 -20.22
CA PRO A 491 28.25 39.55 -21.34
C PRO A 491 28.22 38.14 -21.90
N TYR A 492 28.40 37.95 -23.21
CA TYR A 492 28.39 36.63 -23.84
C TYR A 492 29.37 35.63 -23.20
N SER A 493 30.55 36.08 -22.80
CA SER A 493 31.56 35.25 -22.13
C SER A 493 31.11 34.82 -20.75
N GLU A 494 30.40 35.67 -20.01
CA GLU A 494 29.86 35.38 -18.72
C GLU A 494 28.66 34.41 -18.85
N ALA A 495 27.74 34.69 -19.80
CA ALA A 495 26.64 33.78 -20.09
C ALA A 495 27.11 32.37 -20.48
N ALA A 496 28.14 32.26 -21.30
CA ALA A 496 28.78 31.00 -21.64
C ALA A 496 29.36 30.27 -20.42
N SER A 497 29.82 31.01 -19.41
CA SER A 497 30.33 30.45 -18.15
C SER A 497 29.22 30.06 -17.19
N VAL A 498 28.07 30.72 -17.18
CA VAL A 498 26.89 30.48 -16.35
C VAL A 498 26.08 29.30 -16.89
N TYR A 499 25.90 29.23 -18.20
CA TYR A 499 25.03 28.29 -18.90
C TYR A 499 25.22 26.81 -18.47
N PRO A 500 26.44 26.26 -18.38
CA PRO A 500 26.66 24.88 -17.98
C PRO A 500 26.14 24.54 -16.55
N TYR A 501 25.94 25.56 -15.71
CA TYR A 501 25.50 25.42 -14.34
C TYR A 501 23.99 25.65 -14.14
N THR A 502 23.26 25.98 -15.19
CA THR A 502 21.83 26.34 -15.12
C THR A 502 20.91 25.40 -15.90
N PRO A 503 21.12 24.04 -15.85
CA PRO A 503 20.17 23.13 -16.47
C PRO A 503 18.79 23.24 -15.82
N VAL A 504 17.80 22.62 -16.46
CA VAL A 504 16.42 22.53 -15.93
C VAL A 504 16.42 22.03 -14.48
N GLY A 505 15.64 22.69 -13.63
CA GLY A 505 15.55 22.44 -12.20
C GLY A 505 16.50 23.26 -11.33
N THR A 506 17.47 23.98 -11.92
CA THR A 506 18.33 24.91 -11.17
C THR A 506 17.49 26.04 -10.59
N LEU A 507 17.72 26.39 -9.32
CA LEU A 507 17.03 27.50 -8.68
C LEU A 507 17.74 28.84 -8.97
N VAL A 508 16.96 29.84 -9.39
CA VAL A 508 17.35 31.25 -9.56
C VAL A 508 16.60 32.08 -8.53
N HIS A 509 17.34 32.76 -7.66
CA HIS A 509 16.82 33.65 -6.64
C HIS A 509 17.12 35.09 -7.01
N VAL A 510 16.09 35.89 -7.15
CA VAL A 510 16.16 37.34 -7.47
C VAL A 510 15.77 38.13 -6.22
N ALA A 511 16.63 39.03 -5.74
CA ALA A 511 16.45 39.78 -4.50
C ALA A 511 16.69 41.30 -4.62
#